data_85e3373ad243df69df445b3d50b0b9a2
#
_entry.id   85e3373ad243df69df445b3d50b0b9a2
#
_cell.length_a   1.000
_cell.length_b   1.000
_cell.length_c   1.000
_cell.angle_alpha   90.00
_cell.angle_beta   90.00
_cell.angle_gamma   90.00
#
_symmetry.space_group_name_H-M   'P 1'
#
loop_
_entity.id
_entity.type
_entity.pdbx_description
1 polymer ?
#
loop_
_entity_poly.entity_id
_entity_poly.type
_entity_poly.pdbx_seq_one_letter_code
_entity_poly.pdbx_strand_id
1 'polypeptide(L)'
;MRSTFQLIDGIGPERESELWGGGVTTWDQLTETQPQYKEILQQAEQRLDDGNARYFQDILGSRECWRLYADFQKTTAFLDIETTGLSPEDSYVTMVGIIDYTGFTAFVRGENLDELPEALEKYSLFVSYNGASFDMPFLNKEFGRPAVDGHDSLFAHSAHLDLRYPLRRLGFKGGLKKIEEATD
;
A
#
# COMPACT_ATOMS: atom_id res chain seq x y z
N MET A 1 -0.33 -12.71 -3.03
CA MET A 1 -1.82 -12.65 -2.94
C MET A 1 -2.49 -14.02 -2.99
N ARG A 2 -2.07 -14.94 -3.85
CA ARG A 2 -2.74 -16.24 -4.10
C ARG A 2 -2.87 -17.20 -2.90
N SER A 3 -2.25 -16.89 -1.77
CA SER A 3 -2.43 -17.58 -0.49
C SER A 3 -3.27 -16.78 0.53
N THR A 4 -3.87 -15.68 0.12
CA THR A 4 -4.73 -14.83 0.95
C THR A 4 -6.19 -15.14 0.69
N PHE A 5 -6.94 -15.56 1.71
CA PHE A 5 -8.36 -15.88 1.58
C PHE A 5 -9.27 -14.82 2.20
N GLN A 6 -8.72 -13.86 2.94
CA GLN A 6 -9.49 -12.78 3.58
C GLN A 6 -10.12 -11.78 2.58
N LEU A 7 -9.84 -11.94 1.31
CA LEU A 7 -10.55 -11.23 0.24
C LEU A 7 -11.98 -11.78 -0.01
N ILE A 8 -12.31 -12.92 0.59
CA ILE A 8 -13.62 -13.56 0.48
C ILE A 8 -14.44 -13.18 1.72
N ASP A 9 -15.64 -12.66 1.51
CA ASP A 9 -16.56 -12.34 2.61
C ASP A 9 -16.84 -13.56 3.49
N GLY A 10 -16.78 -13.37 4.81
CA GLY A 10 -16.90 -14.43 5.80
C GLY A 10 -15.62 -15.23 6.08
N ILE A 11 -14.51 -14.98 5.37
CA ILE A 11 -13.21 -15.59 5.68
C ILE A 11 -12.31 -14.57 6.38
N GLY A 12 -12.34 -14.56 7.72
CA GLY A 12 -11.43 -13.79 8.54
C GLY A 12 -10.11 -14.52 8.84
N PRO A 13 -9.22 -13.93 9.67
CA PRO A 13 -7.90 -14.50 10.00
C PRO A 13 -7.94 -15.92 10.58
N GLU A 14 -8.93 -16.20 11.44
CA GLU A 14 -9.08 -17.52 12.06
C GLU A 14 -9.42 -18.58 11.01
N ARG A 15 -10.42 -18.30 10.18
CA ARG A 15 -10.84 -19.21 9.12
C ARG A 15 -9.76 -19.43 8.06
N GLU A 16 -9.02 -18.38 7.70
CA GLU A 16 -7.84 -18.46 6.82
C GLU A 16 -6.77 -19.39 7.42
N SER A 17 -6.48 -19.24 8.73
CA SER A 17 -5.53 -20.09 9.46
C SER A 17 -5.95 -21.56 9.48
N GLU A 18 -7.25 -21.85 9.67
CA GLU A 18 -7.80 -23.21 9.59
C GLU A 18 -7.62 -23.83 8.20
N LEU A 19 -7.88 -23.05 7.13
CA LEU A 19 -7.69 -23.49 5.75
C LEU A 19 -6.22 -23.88 5.51
N TRP A 20 -5.29 -23.00 5.92
CA TRP A 20 -3.85 -23.29 5.80
C TRP A 20 -3.45 -24.53 6.61
N GLY A 21 -3.92 -24.66 7.85
CA GLY A 21 -3.68 -25.83 8.70
C GLY A 21 -4.26 -27.11 8.11
N GLY A 22 -5.34 -27.02 7.33
CA GLY A 22 -5.96 -28.12 6.58
C GLY A 22 -5.28 -28.42 5.23
N GLY A 23 -4.20 -27.69 4.88
CA GLY A 23 -3.47 -27.90 3.60
C GLY A 23 -4.00 -27.11 2.41
N VAL A 24 -5.03 -26.27 2.60
CA VAL A 24 -5.55 -25.37 1.56
C VAL A 24 -4.77 -24.05 1.66
N THR A 25 -3.78 -23.85 0.80
CA THR A 25 -2.84 -22.72 0.87
C THR A 25 -2.88 -21.82 -0.36
N THR A 26 -3.63 -22.22 -1.40
CA THR A 26 -3.76 -21.45 -2.66
C THR A 26 -5.20 -21.31 -3.09
N TRP A 27 -5.47 -20.31 -3.93
CA TRP A 27 -6.80 -20.07 -4.52
C TRP A 27 -7.29 -21.27 -5.33
N ASP A 28 -6.41 -21.96 -6.08
CA ASP A 28 -6.76 -23.16 -6.84
C ASP A 28 -7.25 -24.29 -5.93
N GLN A 29 -6.49 -24.59 -4.87
CA GLN A 29 -6.88 -25.61 -3.87
C GLN A 29 -8.22 -25.25 -3.17
N LEU A 30 -8.43 -23.95 -2.88
CA LEU A 30 -9.70 -23.52 -2.31
C LEU A 30 -10.85 -23.71 -3.29
N THR A 31 -10.64 -23.40 -4.58
CA THR A 31 -11.66 -23.58 -5.62
C THR A 31 -12.01 -25.06 -5.85
N GLU A 32 -11.02 -25.95 -5.78
CA GLU A 32 -11.23 -27.40 -5.89
C GLU A 32 -12.08 -27.95 -4.73
N THR A 33 -11.83 -27.49 -3.50
CA THR A 33 -12.53 -27.97 -2.31
C THR A 33 -13.85 -27.24 -2.06
N GLN A 34 -13.96 -25.97 -2.48
CA GLN A 34 -15.10 -25.08 -2.26
C GLN A 34 -15.42 -24.29 -3.55
N PRO A 35 -16.09 -24.93 -4.55
CA PRO A 35 -16.33 -24.34 -5.87
C PRO A 35 -17.16 -23.05 -5.87
N GLN A 36 -17.89 -22.76 -4.80
CA GLN A 36 -18.68 -21.51 -4.65
C GLN A 36 -17.80 -20.25 -4.66
N TYR A 37 -16.50 -20.35 -4.38
CA TYR A 37 -15.58 -19.22 -4.40
C TYR A 37 -14.89 -19.00 -5.74
N LYS A 38 -15.17 -19.83 -6.75
CA LYS A 38 -14.50 -19.79 -8.06
C LYS A 38 -14.61 -18.42 -8.73
N GLU A 39 -15.80 -17.84 -8.76
CA GLU A 39 -16.03 -16.59 -9.47
C GLU A 39 -15.27 -15.41 -8.84
N ILE A 40 -15.32 -15.28 -7.51
CA ILE A 40 -14.60 -14.20 -6.80
C ILE A 40 -13.08 -14.37 -6.93
N LEU A 41 -12.56 -15.61 -6.91
CA LEU A 41 -11.13 -15.86 -7.04
C LEU A 41 -10.64 -15.64 -8.48
N GLN A 42 -11.44 -15.95 -9.49
CA GLN A 42 -11.13 -15.61 -10.89
C GLN A 42 -11.11 -14.09 -11.11
N GLN A 43 -12.05 -13.36 -10.50
CA GLN A 43 -12.03 -11.90 -10.53
C GLN A 43 -10.78 -11.35 -9.84
N ALA A 44 -10.42 -11.88 -8.68
CA ALA A 44 -9.20 -11.47 -7.97
C ALA A 44 -7.93 -11.78 -8.80
N GLU A 45 -7.86 -12.93 -9.47
CA GLU A 45 -6.76 -13.28 -10.37
C GLU A 45 -6.61 -12.24 -11.49
N GLN A 46 -7.72 -11.87 -12.16
CA GLN A 46 -7.70 -10.85 -13.20
C GLN A 46 -7.21 -9.50 -12.65
N ARG A 47 -7.65 -9.10 -11.45
CA ARG A 47 -7.20 -7.85 -10.82
C ARG A 47 -5.71 -7.87 -10.46
N LEU A 48 -5.19 -9.05 -10.10
CA LEU A 48 -3.77 -9.24 -9.84
C LEU A 48 -2.95 -9.12 -11.13
N ASP A 49 -3.40 -9.74 -12.20
CA ASP A 49 -2.76 -9.68 -13.51
C ASP A 49 -2.82 -8.27 -14.13
N ASP A 50 -3.90 -7.52 -13.88
CA ASP A 50 -4.04 -6.10 -14.26
C ASP A 50 -3.15 -5.16 -13.42
N GLY A 51 -2.46 -5.66 -12.39
CA GLY A 51 -1.65 -4.83 -11.49
C GLY A 51 -2.46 -3.92 -10.57
N ASN A 52 -3.73 -4.23 -10.32
CA ASN A 52 -4.64 -3.40 -9.55
C ASN A 52 -4.50 -3.66 -8.03
N ALA A 53 -3.47 -3.10 -7.41
CA ALA A 53 -3.25 -3.20 -5.97
C ALA A 53 -4.37 -2.54 -5.15
N ARG A 54 -4.97 -1.46 -5.67
CA ARG A 54 -6.05 -0.73 -5.01
C ARG A 54 -7.27 -1.61 -4.73
N TYR A 55 -7.68 -2.43 -5.70
CA TYR A 55 -8.77 -3.39 -5.52
C TYR A 55 -8.58 -4.25 -4.25
N PHE A 56 -7.38 -4.75 -4.04
CA PHE A 56 -7.08 -5.59 -2.87
C PHE A 56 -7.06 -4.78 -1.57
N GLN A 57 -6.56 -3.55 -1.58
CA GLN A 57 -6.61 -2.70 -0.40
C GLN A 57 -8.05 -2.40 0.04
N ASP A 58 -8.94 -2.13 -0.91
CA ASP A 58 -10.34 -1.80 -0.62
C ASP A 58 -11.08 -2.98 0.04
N ILE A 59 -10.71 -4.21 -0.30
CA ILE A 59 -11.29 -5.43 0.29
C ILE A 59 -10.61 -5.79 1.62
N LEU A 60 -9.27 -5.84 1.65
CA LEU A 60 -8.51 -6.31 2.81
C LEU A 60 -8.40 -5.24 3.92
N GLY A 61 -8.55 -3.99 3.55
CA GLY A 61 -8.31 -2.86 4.44
C GLY A 61 -6.82 -2.60 4.71
N SER A 62 -6.51 -1.42 5.26
CA SER A 62 -5.13 -0.95 5.45
C SER A 62 -4.26 -1.84 6.36
N ARG A 63 -4.88 -2.60 7.25
CA ARG A 63 -4.15 -3.49 8.19
C ARG A 63 -3.52 -4.70 7.51
N GLU A 64 -4.07 -5.13 6.38
CA GLU A 64 -3.62 -6.33 5.65
C GLU A 64 -2.88 -5.96 4.34
N CYS A 65 -2.71 -4.67 4.04
CA CYS A 65 -1.99 -4.20 2.83
C CYS A 65 -0.55 -4.69 2.72
N TRP A 66 0.09 -5.10 3.82
CA TRP A 66 1.41 -5.71 3.79
C TRP A 66 1.48 -6.96 2.90
N ARG A 67 0.35 -7.65 2.70
CA ARG A 67 0.23 -8.84 1.84
C ARG A 67 0.46 -8.54 0.37
N LEU A 68 0.25 -7.28 -0.05
CA LEU A 68 0.39 -6.84 -1.44
C LEU A 68 1.85 -6.80 -1.89
N TYR A 69 2.77 -6.51 -0.96
CA TYR A 69 4.16 -6.21 -1.31
C TYR A 69 4.82 -7.29 -2.16
N ALA A 70 4.62 -8.57 -1.84
CA ALA A 70 5.26 -9.67 -2.55
C ALA A 70 4.91 -9.73 -4.05
N ASP A 71 3.66 -9.40 -4.40
CA ASP A 71 3.18 -9.46 -5.79
C ASP A 71 3.42 -8.14 -6.55
N PHE A 72 3.51 -7.00 -5.83
CA PHE A 72 3.63 -5.67 -6.42
C PHE A 72 5.03 -5.05 -6.28
N GLN A 73 6.08 -5.81 -5.93
CA GLN A 73 7.43 -5.30 -5.69
C GLN A 73 7.97 -4.41 -6.82
N LYS A 74 7.73 -4.79 -8.08
CA LYS A 74 8.24 -4.07 -9.25
C LYS A 74 7.52 -2.74 -9.51
N THR A 75 6.32 -2.59 -8.97
CA THR A 75 5.51 -1.37 -9.06
C THR A 75 5.29 -0.74 -7.68
N THR A 76 6.20 -1.03 -6.75
CA THR A 76 6.20 -0.44 -5.41
C THR A 76 7.19 0.73 -5.34
N ALA A 77 6.73 1.84 -4.75
CA ALA A 77 7.57 2.95 -4.33
C ALA A 77 7.58 3.06 -2.80
N PHE A 78 8.75 3.12 -2.20
CA PHE A 78 8.94 3.59 -0.83
C PHE A 78 9.04 5.10 -0.89
N LEU A 79 8.16 5.80 -0.18
CA LEU A 79 7.99 7.24 -0.26
C LEU A 79 8.15 7.87 1.13
N ASP A 80 8.91 8.97 1.17
CA ASP A 80 9.06 9.83 2.34
C ASP A 80 9.14 11.28 1.90
N ILE A 81 8.70 12.22 2.76
CA ILE A 81 8.67 13.65 2.43
C ILE A 81 9.39 14.48 3.48
N GLU A 82 10.00 15.58 3.02
CA GLU A 82 10.48 16.67 3.87
C GLU A 82 9.58 17.89 3.71
N THR A 83 9.29 18.57 4.81
CA THR A 83 8.37 19.71 4.87
C THR A 83 8.92 20.85 5.69
N THR A 84 8.34 22.05 5.53
CA THR A 84 8.72 23.22 6.33
C THR A 84 8.13 23.22 7.75
N GLY A 85 7.25 22.26 8.07
CA GLY A 85 6.61 22.15 9.38
C GLY A 85 5.69 20.92 9.44
N LEU A 86 4.90 20.80 10.50
CA LEU A 86 4.16 19.58 10.82
C LEU A 86 2.70 19.60 10.36
N SER A 87 2.16 20.77 10.00
CA SER A 87 0.75 20.91 9.60
C SER A 87 0.67 21.25 8.11
N PRO A 88 -0.08 20.47 7.32
CA PRO A 88 -0.28 20.80 5.90
C PRO A 88 -0.88 22.21 5.69
N GLU A 89 -1.69 22.74 6.63
CA GLU A 89 -2.36 24.03 6.50
C GLU A 89 -1.34 25.17 6.38
N ASP A 90 -0.29 25.13 7.21
CA ASP A 90 0.68 26.24 7.37
C ASP A 90 2.05 25.93 6.76
N SER A 91 2.22 24.74 6.15
CA SER A 91 3.51 24.26 5.68
C SER A 91 3.39 23.67 4.27
N TYR A 92 4.52 23.46 3.63
CA TYR A 92 4.59 22.90 2.28
C TYR A 92 5.70 21.85 2.16
N VAL A 93 5.59 20.99 1.16
CA VAL A 93 6.59 19.97 0.83
C VAL A 93 7.83 20.65 0.26
N THR A 94 9.01 20.32 0.77
CA THR A 94 10.30 20.79 0.25
C THR A 94 11.00 19.75 -0.60
N MET A 95 10.87 18.48 -0.25
CA MET A 95 11.43 17.36 -0.99
C MET A 95 10.54 16.12 -0.83
N VAL A 96 10.51 15.29 -1.86
CA VAL A 96 9.96 13.93 -1.82
C VAL A 96 11.06 12.97 -2.25
N GLY A 97 11.36 12.00 -1.39
CA GLY A 97 12.24 10.87 -1.71
C GLY A 97 11.43 9.66 -2.13
N ILE A 98 11.83 9.02 -3.22
CA ILE A 98 11.27 7.75 -3.68
C ILE A 98 12.40 6.75 -3.85
N ILE A 99 12.22 5.55 -3.27
CA ILE A 99 13.05 4.39 -3.57
C ILE A 99 12.16 3.35 -4.25
N ASP A 100 12.57 2.88 -5.41
CA ASP A 100 11.96 1.75 -6.12
C ASP A 100 13.02 0.71 -6.48
N TYR A 101 12.66 -0.33 -7.23
CA TYR A 101 13.58 -1.39 -7.65
C TYR A 101 14.72 -0.89 -8.58
N THR A 102 14.63 0.33 -9.10
CA THR A 102 15.66 0.94 -9.96
C THR A 102 16.64 1.83 -9.18
N GLY A 103 16.26 2.25 -7.98
CA GLY A 103 17.09 3.09 -7.11
C GLY A 103 16.33 4.23 -6.45
N PHE A 104 17.09 5.24 -6.02
CA PHE A 104 16.60 6.44 -5.34
C PHE A 104 16.40 7.60 -6.32
N THR A 105 15.28 8.30 -6.18
CA THR A 105 14.98 9.55 -6.89
C THR A 105 14.50 10.60 -5.89
N ALA A 106 15.00 11.82 -5.98
CA ALA A 106 14.54 12.96 -5.20
C ALA A 106 13.83 13.98 -6.08
N PHE A 107 12.69 14.47 -5.58
CA PHE A 107 11.94 15.58 -6.17
C PHE A 107 12.04 16.77 -5.23
N VAL A 108 12.68 17.85 -5.67
CA VAL A 108 13.04 19.01 -4.84
C VAL A 108 12.28 20.24 -5.30
N ARG A 109 11.72 20.97 -4.34
CA ARG A 109 11.01 22.23 -4.61
C ARG A 109 11.93 23.27 -5.26
N GLY A 110 11.46 23.86 -6.35
CA GLY A 110 12.22 24.80 -7.15
C GLY A 110 13.15 24.16 -8.19
N GLU A 111 13.22 22.83 -8.24
CA GLU A 111 13.97 22.07 -9.24
C GLU A 111 13.05 21.21 -10.10
N ASN A 112 12.49 20.14 -9.53
CA ASN A 112 11.70 19.14 -10.27
C ASN A 112 10.50 18.59 -9.48
N LEU A 113 10.07 19.23 -8.39
CA LEU A 113 8.96 18.73 -7.56
C LEU A 113 7.62 18.67 -8.33
N ASP A 114 7.45 19.52 -9.33
CA ASP A 114 6.28 19.57 -10.21
C ASP A 114 6.16 18.34 -11.15
N GLU A 115 7.24 17.58 -11.34
CA GLU A 115 7.25 16.34 -12.12
C GLU A 115 6.74 15.13 -11.28
N LEU A 116 6.64 15.27 -9.96
CA LEU A 116 6.25 14.18 -9.05
C LEU A 116 4.91 13.52 -9.43
N PRO A 117 3.81 14.24 -9.73
CA PRO A 117 2.54 13.59 -10.05
C PRO A 117 2.62 12.60 -11.21
N GLU A 118 3.35 12.95 -12.26
CA GLU A 118 3.57 12.07 -13.42
C GLU A 118 4.45 10.87 -13.04
N ALA A 119 5.49 11.10 -12.25
CA ALA A 119 6.38 10.04 -11.78
C ALA A 119 5.68 9.01 -10.88
N LEU A 120 4.60 9.40 -10.17
CA LEU A 120 3.83 8.50 -9.30
C LEU A 120 2.91 7.55 -10.08
N GLU A 121 2.52 7.88 -11.31
CA GLU A 121 1.53 7.11 -12.11
C GLU A 121 1.96 5.66 -12.40
N LYS A 122 3.26 5.39 -12.41
CA LYS A 122 3.81 4.05 -12.66
C LYS A 122 3.70 3.07 -11.49
N TYR A 123 3.34 3.55 -10.28
CA TYR A 123 3.34 2.73 -9.09
C TYR A 123 1.93 2.27 -8.70
N SER A 124 1.79 0.98 -8.46
CA SER A 124 0.55 0.38 -7.95
C SER A 124 0.48 0.34 -6.42
N LEU A 125 1.64 0.40 -5.74
CA LEU A 125 1.73 0.33 -4.29
C LEU A 125 2.73 1.37 -3.77
N PHE A 126 2.27 2.19 -2.83
CA PHE A 126 3.14 3.08 -2.05
C PHE A 126 3.37 2.50 -0.66
N VAL A 127 4.61 2.57 -0.20
CA VAL A 127 5.02 2.18 1.14
C VAL A 127 5.60 3.40 1.85
N SER A 128 5.11 3.71 3.04
CA SER A 128 5.63 4.79 3.87
C SER A 128 5.60 4.41 5.36
N TYR A 129 6.18 5.21 6.22
CA TYR A 129 6.04 5.09 7.65
C TYR A 129 5.23 6.26 8.23
N ASN A 130 4.04 6.00 8.77
CA ASN A 130 3.09 7.01 9.25
C ASN A 130 2.53 7.94 8.15
N GLY A 131 2.70 7.58 6.90
CA GLY A 131 2.34 8.40 5.74
C GLY A 131 0.85 8.64 5.59
N ALA A 132 0.00 7.73 6.07
CA ALA A 132 -1.44 7.95 6.08
C ALA A 132 -1.85 9.21 6.87
N SER A 133 -1.08 9.58 7.90
CA SER A 133 -1.34 10.74 8.75
C SER A 133 -0.49 11.96 8.40
N PHE A 134 0.56 11.81 7.62
CA PHE A 134 1.52 12.89 7.33
C PHE A 134 1.75 13.08 5.82
N ASP A 135 2.40 12.14 5.16
CA ASP A 135 2.83 12.28 3.75
C ASP A 135 1.65 12.49 2.81
N MET A 136 0.62 11.63 2.91
CA MET A 136 -0.54 11.67 2.02
C MET A 136 -1.33 12.98 2.12
N PRO A 137 -1.64 13.52 3.32
CA PRO A 137 -2.27 14.84 3.46
C PRO A 137 -1.45 15.98 2.85
N PHE A 138 -0.12 16.00 3.05
CA PHE A 138 0.74 17.02 2.46
C PHE A 138 0.76 16.94 0.94
N LEU A 139 0.95 15.75 0.36
CA LEU A 139 1.01 15.56 -1.08
C LEU A 139 -0.33 15.87 -1.76
N ASN A 140 -1.46 15.50 -1.14
CA ASN A 140 -2.78 15.83 -1.66
C ASN A 140 -3.06 17.34 -1.62
N LYS A 141 -2.63 18.04 -0.57
CA LYS A 141 -2.71 19.49 -0.53
C LYS A 141 -1.83 20.15 -1.59
N GLU A 142 -0.59 19.69 -1.71
CA GLU A 142 0.41 20.27 -2.61
C GLU A 142 0.00 20.19 -4.08
N PHE A 143 -0.53 19.06 -4.50
CA PHE A 143 -0.85 18.82 -5.90
C PHE A 143 -2.32 19.00 -6.27
N GLY A 144 -3.20 19.31 -5.31
CA GLY A 144 -4.53 19.91 -5.47
C GLY A 144 -5.47 19.24 -6.47
N ARG A 145 -5.37 17.93 -6.72
CA ARG A 145 -6.28 17.24 -7.62
C ARG A 145 -7.62 16.97 -6.92
N PRO A 146 -8.78 17.20 -7.56
CA PRO A 146 -10.08 16.82 -7.02
C PRO A 146 -10.17 15.32 -6.79
N ALA A 147 -10.83 14.89 -5.71
CA ALA A 147 -11.09 13.47 -5.48
C ALA A 147 -11.88 12.86 -6.66
N VAL A 148 -11.44 11.70 -7.13
CA VAL A 148 -12.15 10.90 -8.14
C VAL A 148 -12.75 9.69 -7.41
N ASP A 149 -14.07 9.50 -7.55
CA ASP A 149 -14.81 8.39 -6.93
C ASP A 149 -14.61 8.25 -5.40
N GLY A 150 -14.41 9.40 -4.70
CA GLY A 150 -14.24 9.45 -3.26
C GLY A 150 -12.83 9.10 -2.75
N HIS A 151 -11.88 8.88 -3.64
CA HIS A 151 -10.47 8.67 -3.32
C HIS A 151 -9.64 9.93 -3.61
N ASP A 152 -8.59 10.14 -2.84
CA ASP A 152 -7.63 11.20 -3.11
C ASP A 152 -7.00 11.02 -4.48
N SER A 153 -7.09 12.04 -5.32
CA SER A 153 -6.84 11.92 -6.75
C SER A 153 -5.39 11.59 -7.12
N LEU A 154 -4.41 11.96 -6.29
CA LEU A 154 -3.00 11.67 -6.56
C LEU A 154 -2.70 10.17 -6.45
N PHE A 155 -3.41 9.45 -5.58
CA PHE A 155 -3.22 8.03 -5.28
C PHE A 155 -4.46 7.18 -5.61
N ALA A 156 -5.36 7.68 -6.47
CA ALA A 156 -6.66 7.05 -6.74
C ALA A 156 -6.57 5.59 -7.22
N HIS A 157 -5.53 5.26 -7.97
CA HIS A 157 -5.34 3.94 -8.59
C HIS A 157 -4.31 3.07 -7.88
N SER A 158 -3.73 3.55 -6.79
CA SER A 158 -2.66 2.87 -6.07
C SER A 158 -3.10 2.48 -4.67
N ALA A 159 -2.52 1.40 -4.15
CA ALA A 159 -2.64 1.03 -2.74
C ALA A 159 -1.59 1.74 -1.89
N HIS A 160 -1.86 1.89 -0.60
CA HIS A 160 -0.93 2.46 0.36
C HIS A 160 -0.71 1.52 1.54
N LEU A 161 0.52 1.08 1.72
CA LEU A 161 1.01 0.33 2.88
C LEU A 161 1.70 1.30 3.85
N ASP A 162 1.03 1.68 4.92
CA ASP A 162 1.66 2.39 6.02
C ASP A 162 2.29 1.37 6.99
N LEU A 163 3.63 1.32 7.01
CA LEU A 163 4.41 0.39 7.82
C LEU A 163 4.16 0.51 9.32
N ARG A 164 3.65 1.64 9.80
CA ARG A 164 3.29 1.83 11.20
C ARG A 164 2.31 0.76 11.70
N TYR A 165 1.38 0.31 10.86
CA TYR A 165 0.38 -0.69 11.26
C TYR A 165 0.95 -2.09 11.41
N PRO A 166 1.62 -2.69 10.41
CA PRO A 166 2.19 -4.03 10.57
C PRO A 166 3.31 -4.08 11.59
N LEU A 167 4.19 -3.07 11.67
CA LEU A 167 5.27 -3.02 12.65
C LEU A 167 4.73 -2.94 14.09
N ARG A 168 3.64 -2.18 14.31
CA ARG A 168 2.98 -2.12 15.61
C ARG A 168 2.40 -3.48 16.04
N ARG A 169 1.87 -4.28 15.11
CA ARG A 169 1.38 -5.65 15.37
C ARG A 169 2.51 -6.60 15.77
N LEU A 170 3.70 -6.37 15.21
CA LEU A 170 4.92 -7.11 15.56
C LEU A 170 5.57 -6.62 16.89
N GLY A 171 4.97 -5.63 17.56
CA GLY A 171 5.45 -5.11 18.85
C GLY A 171 6.36 -3.89 18.75
N PHE A 172 6.76 -3.47 17.56
CA PHE A 172 7.56 -2.25 17.38
C PHE A 172 6.74 -0.99 17.65
N LYS A 173 7.30 -0.05 18.40
CA LYS A 173 6.64 1.20 18.80
C LYS A 173 7.61 2.38 18.74
N GLY A 174 7.12 3.53 18.35
CA GLY A 174 7.90 4.77 18.29
C GLY A 174 8.01 5.32 16.88
N GLY A 175 8.94 6.22 16.63
CA GLY A 175 9.29 6.71 15.29
C GLY A 175 10.15 5.71 14.53
N LEU A 176 10.26 5.89 13.21
CA LEU A 176 11.01 5.01 12.31
C LEU A 176 12.45 4.78 12.79
N LYS A 177 13.17 5.84 13.13
CA LYS A 177 14.55 5.77 13.64
C LYS A 177 14.72 4.84 14.84
N LYS A 178 13.74 4.85 15.78
CA LYS A 178 13.77 3.96 16.95
C LYS A 178 13.53 2.51 16.58
N ILE A 179 12.76 2.26 15.53
CA ILE A 179 12.50 0.91 15.02
C ILE A 179 13.72 0.38 14.30
N GLU A 180 14.37 1.20 13.48
CA GLU A 180 15.64 0.87 12.81
C GLU A 180 16.70 0.46 13.83
N GLU A 181 16.91 1.26 14.87
CA GLU A 181 17.85 0.94 15.97
C GLU A 181 17.51 -0.38 16.70
N ALA A 182 16.27 -0.85 16.65
CA ALA A 182 15.84 -2.09 17.28
C ALA A 182 15.92 -3.33 16.38
N THR A 183 16.14 -3.12 15.07
CA THR A 183 16.19 -4.18 14.05
C THR A 183 17.60 -4.39 13.48
N ASP A 184 18.54 -3.49 13.75
CA ASP A 184 19.98 -3.63 13.48
C ASP A 184 20.65 -4.59 14.51
#